data_50e0016c894869a6aa81d55b8690341c
#
_entry.id   50e0016c894869a6aa81d55b8690341c
#
_cell.length_a   1.000
_cell.length_b   1.000
_cell.length_c   1.000
_cell.angle_alpha   90.00
_cell.angle_beta   90.00
_cell.angle_gamma   90.00
#
_symmetry.space_group_name_H-M   'P 1'
#
loop_
_entity.id
_entity.type
_entity.pdbx_description
1 polymer ?
#
loop_
_entity_poly.entity_id
_entity_poly.type
_entity_poly.pdbx_seq_one_letter_code
_entity_poly.pdbx_strand_id
1 'polypeptide(L)'
;MKTEIFPVVELFDSIEGEGKRTGYMAVFVRFAGCNLRCSYCDTGYALERSDAREQLTEEALLERIHSYPWKKVTLTGGEPLLQPLEGLCWTLSREGYGVNIETNGAVPLLEERPKGLFYTMDVKSPSSGMRGRMRMENLTRLTEDDVVKFVVGSQEDLEDMEQVLQTYTIRSQVYVSPVYGAIEPKELVEFVRDHKLAQVCIQVQLHKIIWDPEMRGGVKKGLLPGQQSLFVTGHWPMERTRG
;
A
#
# COMPACT_ATOMS: atom_id res chain seq x y z
N MET A 1 -24.50 19.53 9.49
CA MET A 1 -23.18 18.85 9.45
C MET A 1 -22.57 19.11 8.09
N LYS A 2 -21.28 19.37 7.99
CA LYS A 2 -20.63 19.62 6.70
C LYS A 2 -20.45 18.25 6.03
N THR A 3 -20.97 18.08 4.83
CA THR A 3 -20.79 16.82 4.07
C THR A 3 -19.31 16.69 3.70
N GLU A 4 -18.67 15.62 4.14
CA GLU A 4 -17.29 15.32 3.78
C GLU A 4 -17.22 14.85 2.33
N ILE A 5 -16.21 15.34 1.61
CA ILE A 5 -15.99 15.03 0.19
C ILE A 5 -14.62 14.41 0.01
N PHE A 6 -14.60 13.25 -0.60
CA PHE A 6 -13.42 12.45 -0.86
C PHE A 6 -12.98 12.56 -2.33
N PRO A 7 -11.77 13.09 -2.59
CA PRO A 7 -11.21 13.15 -3.94
C PRO A 7 -10.69 11.76 -4.36
N VAL A 8 -11.47 11.02 -5.14
CA VAL A 8 -11.16 9.65 -5.55
C VAL A 8 -10.55 9.61 -6.94
N VAL A 9 -9.40 8.96 -7.09
CA VAL A 9 -8.76 8.70 -8.38
C VAL A 9 -9.34 7.43 -9.00
N GLU A 10 -9.44 6.36 -8.19
CA GLU A 10 -9.99 5.08 -8.63
C GLU A 10 -10.52 4.26 -7.45
N LEU A 11 -11.49 3.42 -7.74
CA LEU A 11 -12.03 2.42 -6.84
C LEU A 11 -12.19 1.11 -7.60
N PHE A 12 -11.54 0.06 -7.12
CA PHE A 12 -11.45 -1.23 -7.81
C PHE A 12 -11.23 -2.37 -6.81
N ASP A 13 -11.43 -3.60 -7.24
CA ASP A 13 -11.04 -4.78 -6.47
C ASP A 13 -9.78 -5.44 -7.07
N SER A 14 -8.92 -5.91 -6.18
CA SER A 14 -7.70 -6.63 -6.54
C SER A 14 -7.20 -7.45 -5.36
N ILE A 15 -6.12 -8.20 -5.57
CA ILE A 15 -5.38 -8.80 -4.47
C ILE A 15 -4.54 -7.74 -3.74
N GLU A 16 -4.41 -7.89 -2.42
CA GLU A 16 -3.35 -7.23 -1.67
C GLU A 16 -2.00 -7.77 -2.15
N GLY A 17 -1.16 -6.90 -2.68
CA GLY A 17 0.14 -7.30 -3.24
C GLY A 17 1.26 -7.40 -2.23
N GLU A 18 1.07 -6.79 -1.04
CA GLU A 18 2.06 -6.66 0.02
C GLU A 18 1.39 -6.64 1.41
N GLY A 19 2.22 -6.69 2.46
CA GLY A 19 1.78 -6.66 3.85
C GLY A 19 1.13 -7.96 4.32
N LYS A 20 0.49 -7.90 5.48
CA LYS A 20 -0.07 -9.10 6.13
C LYS A 20 -1.29 -9.71 5.45
N ARG A 21 -1.86 -9.02 4.46
CA ARG A 21 -3.00 -9.51 3.67
C ARG A 21 -2.63 -9.98 2.28
N THR A 22 -1.35 -10.14 1.97
CA THR A 22 -0.89 -10.58 0.65
C THR A 22 -1.67 -11.78 0.14
N GLY A 23 -2.17 -11.67 -1.09
CA GLY A 23 -2.96 -12.70 -1.77
C GLY A 23 -4.47 -12.68 -1.48
N TYR A 24 -4.94 -11.91 -0.51
CA TYR A 24 -6.38 -11.76 -0.28
C TYR A 24 -6.99 -10.70 -1.20
N MET A 25 -8.22 -10.95 -1.65
CA MET A 25 -9.01 -9.95 -2.37
C MET A 25 -9.47 -8.83 -1.43
N ALA A 26 -9.35 -7.60 -1.90
CA ALA A 26 -9.81 -6.39 -1.21
C ALA A 26 -10.38 -5.37 -2.19
N VAL A 27 -11.17 -4.44 -1.68
CA VAL A 27 -11.59 -3.23 -2.38
C VAL A 27 -10.55 -2.15 -2.09
N PHE A 28 -9.96 -1.58 -3.13
CA PHE A 28 -9.02 -0.47 -3.03
C PHE A 28 -9.74 0.85 -3.32
N VAL A 29 -9.57 1.80 -2.42
CA VAL A 29 -9.97 3.20 -2.62
C VAL A 29 -8.71 4.03 -2.69
N ARG A 30 -8.41 4.57 -3.87
CA ARG A 30 -7.25 5.43 -4.10
C ARG A 30 -7.66 6.89 -4.11
N PHE A 31 -7.21 7.63 -3.10
CA PHE A 31 -7.44 9.07 -2.99
C PHE A 31 -6.40 9.88 -3.74
N ALA A 32 -6.79 11.07 -4.17
CA ALA A 32 -5.89 12.06 -4.76
C ALA A 32 -5.28 12.97 -3.69
N GLY A 33 -4.05 13.38 -3.95
CA GLY A 33 -3.26 14.29 -3.11
C GLY A 33 -2.26 13.54 -2.22
N CYS A 34 -0.99 13.97 -2.30
CA CYS A 34 0.10 13.46 -1.48
C CYS A 34 0.96 14.61 -0.99
N ASN A 35 1.45 14.52 0.24
CA ASN A 35 2.36 15.47 0.85
C ASN A 35 3.85 15.15 0.57
N LEU A 36 4.14 14.06 -0.12
CA LEU A 36 5.49 13.63 -0.50
C LEU A 36 5.66 13.58 -2.03
N ARG A 37 6.94 13.54 -2.48
CA ARG A 37 7.34 13.41 -3.89
C ARG A 37 8.52 12.43 -3.96
N CYS A 38 8.20 11.14 -3.75
CA CYS A 38 9.19 10.07 -3.76
C CYS A 38 9.74 9.83 -5.17
N SER A 39 11.05 9.62 -5.29
CA SER A 39 11.74 9.40 -6.58
C SER A 39 11.22 8.18 -7.35
N TYR A 40 10.86 7.11 -6.62
CA TYR A 40 10.34 5.85 -7.18
C TYR A 40 8.83 5.67 -6.99
N CYS A 41 8.07 6.77 -6.93
CA CYS A 41 6.62 6.69 -6.75
C CYS A 41 5.95 5.99 -7.92
N ASP A 42 5.30 4.86 -7.67
CA ASP A 42 4.54 4.09 -8.66
C ASP A 42 3.12 4.64 -8.90
N THR A 43 2.70 5.59 -8.07
CA THR A 43 1.35 6.19 -8.11
C THR A 43 1.42 7.70 -8.42
N GLY A 44 2.34 8.09 -9.31
CA GLY A 44 2.57 9.49 -9.70
C GLY A 44 1.32 10.21 -10.26
N TYR A 45 0.29 9.45 -10.64
CA TYR A 45 -0.99 9.95 -11.17
C TYR A 45 -2.04 10.27 -10.07
N ALA A 46 -1.67 10.24 -8.80
CA ALA A 46 -2.53 10.58 -7.66
C ALA A 46 -1.87 11.59 -6.69
N LEU A 47 -0.85 12.29 -7.15
CA LEU A 47 -0.05 13.19 -6.29
C LEU A 47 -0.74 14.51 -5.99
N GLU A 48 -1.50 15.04 -6.96
CA GLU A 48 -2.21 16.30 -6.79
C GLU A 48 -3.69 16.05 -6.48
N ARG A 49 -4.31 16.95 -5.71
CA ARG A 49 -5.74 16.85 -5.43
C ARG A 49 -6.59 16.98 -6.70
N SER A 50 -6.07 17.65 -7.72
CA SER A 50 -6.66 17.77 -9.05
C SER A 50 -6.65 16.47 -9.86
N ASP A 51 -5.88 15.46 -9.45
CA ASP A 51 -5.84 14.14 -10.11
C ASP A 51 -7.10 13.31 -9.81
N ALA A 52 -7.95 13.78 -8.89
CA ALA A 52 -9.23 13.14 -8.58
C ALA A 52 -10.12 13.09 -9.83
N ARG A 53 -10.59 11.90 -10.15
CA ARG A 53 -11.59 11.69 -11.22
C ARG A 53 -13.00 11.91 -10.75
N GLU A 54 -13.23 11.73 -9.46
CA GLU A 54 -14.54 11.87 -8.82
C GLU A 54 -14.39 12.55 -7.45
N GLN A 55 -15.44 13.30 -7.08
CA GLN A 55 -15.59 13.88 -5.74
C GLN A 55 -16.81 13.19 -5.11
N LEU A 56 -16.57 12.26 -4.21
CA LEU A 56 -17.63 11.44 -3.62
C LEU A 56 -17.95 11.88 -2.19
N THR A 57 -19.22 11.89 -1.83
CA THR A 57 -19.64 11.93 -0.42
C THR A 57 -19.33 10.60 0.26
N GLU A 58 -19.36 10.55 1.60
CA GLU A 58 -19.20 9.30 2.33
C GLU A 58 -20.23 8.25 1.91
N GLU A 59 -21.50 8.65 1.77
CA GLU A 59 -22.57 7.74 1.35
C GLU A 59 -22.33 7.16 -0.04
N ALA A 60 -21.95 8.00 -1.01
CA ALA A 60 -21.65 7.54 -2.37
C ALA A 60 -20.42 6.63 -2.43
N LEU A 61 -19.42 6.90 -1.59
CA LEU A 61 -18.22 6.07 -1.48
C LEU A 61 -18.56 4.70 -0.87
N LEU A 62 -19.36 4.67 0.21
CA LEU A 62 -19.84 3.45 0.84
C LEU A 62 -20.69 2.62 -0.12
N GLU A 63 -21.62 3.23 -0.84
CA GLU A 63 -22.44 2.54 -1.85
C GLU A 63 -21.57 1.82 -2.88
N ARG A 64 -20.51 2.46 -3.35
CA ARG A 64 -19.57 1.84 -4.29
C ARG A 64 -18.76 0.72 -3.67
N ILE A 65 -18.30 0.87 -2.43
CA ILE A 65 -17.60 -0.21 -1.71
C ILE A 65 -18.54 -1.41 -1.53
N HIS A 66 -19.81 -1.18 -1.18
CA HIS A 66 -20.81 -2.23 -1.00
C HIS A 66 -21.15 -3.00 -2.29
N SER A 67 -20.88 -2.41 -3.46
CA SER A 67 -21.09 -3.11 -4.75
C SER A 67 -20.11 -4.27 -4.99
N TYR A 68 -19.05 -4.39 -4.17
CA TYR A 68 -18.09 -5.49 -4.23
C TYR A 68 -18.40 -6.56 -3.18
N PRO A 69 -18.09 -7.84 -3.45
CA PRO A 69 -18.38 -8.93 -2.50
C PRO A 69 -17.39 -9.03 -1.33
N TRP A 70 -16.33 -8.24 -1.35
CA TRP A 70 -15.21 -8.35 -0.41
C TRP A 70 -15.47 -7.53 0.85
N LYS A 71 -15.13 -8.11 2.03
CA LYS A 71 -15.18 -7.43 3.34
C LYS A 71 -13.82 -6.89 3.80
N LYS A 72 -12.85 -6.78 2.90
CA LYS A 72 -11.56 -6.13 3.11
C LYS A 72 -11.49 -4.89 2.26
N VAL A 73 -11.14 -3.76 2.88
CA VAL A 73 -10.96 -2.46 2.21
C VAL A 73 -9.56 -1.95 2.47
N THR A 74 -8.88 -1.47 1.44
CA THR A 74 -7.60 -0.78 1.54
C THR A 74 -7.76 0.66 1.07
N LEU A 75 -7.61 1.57 2.02
CA LEU A 75 -7.59 3.01 1.81
C LEU A 75 -6.15 3.43 1.51
N THR A 76 -5.91 3.91 0.30
CA THR A 76 -4.57 4.19 -0.24
C THR A 76 -4.62 5.43 -1.15
N GLY A 77 -3.62 5.65 -1.96
CA GLY A 77 -3.63 6.69 -2.99
C GLY A 77 -2.37 7.51 -3.04
N GLY A 78 -2.49 8.83 -3.01
CA GLY A 78 -1.39 9.71 -2.65
C GLY A 78 -1.05 9.51 -1.17
N GLU A 79 -1.75 10.22 -0.30
CA GLU A 79 -1.72 9.97 1.16
C GLU A 79 -3.15 9.97 1.70
N PRO A 80 -3.69 8.81 2.11
CA PRO A 80 -5.08 8.71 2.54
C PRO A 80 -5.37 9.51 3.82
N LEU A 81 -4.40 9.63 4.75
CA LEU A 81 -4.58 10.38 6.00
C LEU A 81 -4.66 11.91 5.82
N LEU A 82 -4.54 12.42 4.59
CA LEU A 82 -4.90 13.80 4.26
C LEU A 82 -6.42 13.98 4.06
N GLN A 83 -7.19 12.89 4.04
CA GLN A 83 -8.63 12.90 3.92
C GLN A 83 -9.28 12.73 5.30
N PRO A 84 -10.54 13.17 5.49
CA PRO A 84 -11.29 13.03 6.75
C PRO A 84 -11.81 11.58 6.91
N LEU A 85 -10.91 10.63 7.15
CA LEU A 85 -11.22 9.19 7.13
C LEU A 85 -11.96 8.68 8.38
N GLU A 86 -12.03 9.45 9.45
CA GLU A 86 -12.54 8.97 10.74
C GLU A 86 -13.94 8.39 10.63
N GLY A 87 -14.90 9.19 10.10
CA GLY A 87 -16.29 8.76 9.90
C GLY A 87 -16.40 7.50 9.05
N LEU A 88 -15.74 7.52 7.89
CA LEU A 88 -15.71 6.38 6.96
C LEU A 88 -15.16 5.10 7.62
N CYS A 89 -14.06 5.21 8.37
CA CYS A 89 -13.47 4.06 9.06
C CYS A 89 -14.39 3.48 10.14
N TRP A 90 -15.07 4.34 10.92
CA TRP A 90 -16.04 3.89 11.91
C TRP A 90 -17.25 3.22 11.28
N THR A 91 -17.76 3.75 10.16
CA THR A 91 -18.89 3.15 9.42
C THR A 91 -18.52 1.79 8.87
N LEU A 92 -17.39 1.68 8.15
CA LEU A 92 -16.89 0.40 7.62
C LEU A 92 -16.67 -0.65 8.71
N SER A 93 -16.10 -0.25 9.85
CA SER A 93 -15.88 -1.14 10.99
C SER A 93 -17.20 -1.69 11.56
N ARG A 94 -18.20 -0.83 11.75
CA ARG A 94 -19.55 -1.24 12.24
C ARG A 94 -20.24 -2.21 11.29
N GLU A 95 -19.97 -2.10 9.99
CA GLU A 95 -20.50 -2.99 8.96
C GLU A 95 -19.67 -4.27 8.78
N GLY A 96 -18.66 -4.49 9.62
CA GLY A 96 -17.84 -5.71 9.65
C GLY A 96 -16.74 -5.76 8.57
N TYR A 97 -16.37 -4.62 8.00
CA TYR A 97 -15.19 -4.55 7.12
C TYR A 97 -13.89 -4.54 7.93
N GLY A 98 -12.90 -5.25 7.43
CA GLY A 98 -11.51 -5.07 7.86
C GLY A 98 -10.85 -3.97 7.03
N VAL A 99 -10.43 -2.89 7.66
CA VAL A 99 -9.87 -1.71 6.98
C VAL A 99 -8.35 -1.69 7.12
N ASN A 100 -7.62 -1.58 6.01
CA ASN A 100 -6.21 -1.26 5.94
C ASN A 100 -6.03 0.20 5.50
N ILE A 101 -5.24 0.98 6.22
CA ILE A 101 -4.80 2.30 5.76
C ILE A 101 -3.33 2.19 5.36
N GLU A 102 -3.06 2.30 4.06
CA GLU A 102 -1.69 2.39 3.53
C GLU A 102 -1.23 3.84 3.56
N THR A 103 -0.40 4.18 4.54
CA THR A 103 0.09 5.55 4.74
C THR A 103 1.59 5.66 4.51
N ASN A 104 2.01 6.82 4.02
CA ASN A 104 3.43 7.15 3.87
C ASN A 104 4.12 7.55 5.19
N GLY A 105 3.38 7.58 6.31
CA GLY A 105 3.90 7.83 7.65
C GLY A 105 4.37 9.27 7.94
N ALA A 106 4.18 10.22 7.02
CA ALA A 106 4.60 11.61 7.19
C ALA A 106 3.49 12.53 7.75
N VAL A 107 2.32 11.98 8.04
CA VAL A 107 1.19 12.66 8.70
C VAL A 107 0.80 11.91 9.98
N PRO A 108 0.10 12.56 10.93
CA PRO A 108 -0.36 11.87 12.12
C PRO A 108 -1.32 10.73 11.78
N LEU A 109 -1.24 9.62 12.52
CA LEU A 109 -2.27 8.59 12.51
C LEU A 109 -3.57 9.12 13.14
N LEU A 110 -4.72 8.50 12.82
CA LEU A 110 -6.00 8.83 13.45
C LEU A 110 -5.89 8.79 14.98
N GLU A 111 -6.61 9.67 15.65
CA GLU A 111 -6.58 9.72 17.13
C GLU A 111 -7.22 8.48 17.72
N GLU A 112 -8.39 8.09 17.20
CA GLU A 112 -9.12 6.89 17.58
C GLU A 112 -9.12 5.88 16.45
N ARG A 113 -9.07 4.59 16.82
CA ARG A 113 -9.02 3.48 15.89
C ARG A 113 -10.21 2.57 16.12
N PRO A 114 -11.12 2.40 15.12
CA PRO A 114 -12.16 1.41 15.22
C PRO A 114 -11.61 -0.02 15.15
N LYS A 115 -12.39 -0.98 15.66
CA LYS A 115 -12.04 -2.40 15.61
C LYS A 115 -11.88 -2.87 14.17
N GLY A 116 -10.84 -3.67 13.90
CA GLY A 116 -10.57 -4.22 12.56
C GLY A 116 -9.86 -3.27 11.61
N LEU A 117 -9.53 -2.05 12.06
CA LEU A 117 -8.62 -1.16 11.34
C LEU A 117 -7.18 -1.45 11.73
N PHE A 118 -6.30 -1.47 10.75
CA PHE A 118 -4.86 -1.49 10.94
C PHE A 118 -4.16 -0.61 9.89
N TYR A 119 -2.92 -0.26 10.19
CA TYR A 119 -2.07 0.53 9.30
C TYR A 119 -1.05 -0.38 8.61
N THR A 120 -0.79 -0.09 7.34
CA THR A 120 0.44 -0.45 6.65
C THR A 120 1.21 0.84 6.44
N MET A 121 2.19 1.12 7.30
CA MET A 121 2.94 2.37 7.27
C MET A 121 4.27 2.17 6.54
N ASP A 122 4.45 2.89 5.46
CA ASP A 122 5.67 2.95 4.67
C ASP A 122 6.70 3.87 5.35
N VAL A 123 7.78 3.34 5.87
CA VAL A 123 8.95 4.11 6.29
C VAL A 123 9.78 4.42 5.05
N LYS A 124 9.78 5.69 4.64
CA LYS A 124 10.48 6.11 3.44
C LYS A 124 11.99 6.09 3.65
N SER A 125 12.68 5.41 2.73
CA SER A 125 14.12 5.22 2.71
C SER A 125 14.86 6.42 2.11
N PRO A 126 16.19 6.56 2.29
CA PRO A 126 17.00 7.62 1.71
C PRO A 126 16.80 7.79 0.19
N SER A 127 16.81 6.69 -0.57
CA SER A 127 16.64 6.71 -2.03
C SER A 127 15.30 7.28 -2.49
N SER A 128 14.26 7.31 -1.62
CA SER A 128 13.00 7.98 -1.91
C SER A 128 13.13 9.52 -2.00
N GLY A 129 14.19 10.10 -1.44
CA GLY A 129 14.35 11.54 -1.24
C GLY A 129 13.44 12.14 -0.14
N MET A 130 12.63 11.31 0.52
CA MET A 130 11.61 11.76 1.48
C MET A 130 11.84 11.29 2.92
N ARG A 131 12.98 10.62 3.21
CA ARG A 131 13.31 10.10 4.54
C ARG A 131 13.20 11.15 5.65
N GLY A 132 13.67 12.36 5.41
CA GLY A 132 13.63 13.47 6.37
C GLY A 132 12.23 14.06 6.62
N ARG A 133 11.21 13.61 5.89
CA ARG A 133 9.81 14.06 6.05
C ARG A 133 8.98 13.14 6.93
N MET A 134 9.56 12.01 7.37
CA MET A 134 8.87 11.01 8.18
C MET A 134 8.56 11.50 9.59
N ARG A 135 7.36 11.17 10.07
CA ARG A 135 6.97 11.33 11.48
C ARG A 135 7.30 10.04 12.23
N MET A 136 8.55 9.93 12.69
CA MET A 136 9.03 8.70 13.33
C MET A 136 8.29 8.38 14.65
N GLU A 137 7.66 9.36 15.29
CA GLU A 137 6.79 9.16 16.43
C GLU A 137 5.58 8.25 16.12
N ASN A 138 5.14 8.16 14.87
CA ASN A 138 4.08 7.24 14.46
C ASN A 138 4.43 5.78 14.79
N LEU A 139 5.71 5.39 14.72
CA LEU A 139 6.17 4.03 15.05
C LEU A 139 5.79 3.62 16.48
N THR A 140 5.76 4.56 17.42
CA THR A 140 5.40 4.28 18.82
C THR A 140 3.89 4.09 19.03
N ARG A 141 3.08 4.55 18.07
CA ARG A 141 1.60 4.42 18.08
C ARG A 141 1.10 3.16 17.40
N LEU A 142 1.94 2.50 16.61
CA LEU A 142 1.63 1.24 15.96
C LEU A 142 1.59 0.09 16.99
N THR A 143 0.77 -0.91 16.71
CA THR A 143 0.56 -2.09 17.53
C THR A 143 0.95 -3.36 16.78
N GLU A 144 0.81 -4.53 17.40
CA GLU A 144 1.07 -5.84 16.77
C GLU A 144 0.14 -6.12 15.58
N ASP A 145 -1.02 -5.44 15.55
CA ASP A 145 -1.96 -5.57 14.42
C ASP A 145 -1.51 -4.79 13.18
N ASP A 146 -0.58 -3.88 13.32
CA ASP A 146 -0.11 -3.02 12.23
C ASP A 146 1.08 -3.62 11.48
N VAL A 147 1.43 -2.96 10.40
CA VAL A 147 2.58 -3.29 9.54
C VAL A 147 3.45 -2.05 9.39
N VAL A 148 4.75 -2.22 9.60
CA VAL A 148 5.79 -1.30 9.13
C VAL A 148 6.42 -1.89 7.90
N LYS A 149 6.47 -1.12 6.82
CA LYS A 149 7.02 -1.54 5.55
C LYS A 149 8.19 -0.64 5.14
N PHE A 150 9.28 -1.24 4.72
CA PHE A 150 10.41 -0.58 4.07
C PHE A 150 10.44 -0.98 2.60
N VAL A 151 10.43 0.02 1.72
CA VAL A 151 10.65 -0.21 0.28
C VAL A 151 12.04 0.31 -0.04
N VAL A 152 12.95 -0.60 -0.36
CA VAL A 152 14.39 -0.34 -0.48
C VAL A 152 14.87 -0.47 -1.92
N GLY A 153 15.67 0.47 -2.37
CA GLY A 153 16.22 0.51 -3.72
C GLY A 153 17.75 0.46 -3.77
N SER A 154 18.41 0.43 -2.60
CA SER A 154 19.87 0.46 -2.51
C SER A 154 20.37 -0.17 -1.21
N GLN A 155 21.68 -0.40 -1.13
CA GLN A 155 22.35 -0.84 0.09
C GLN A 155 22.19 0.20 1.23
N GLU A 156 22.28 1.50 0.92
CA GLU A 156 22.06 2.57 1.89
C GLU A 156 20.68 2.50 2.53
N ASP A 157 19.64 2.14 1.74
CA ASP A 157 18.27 1.98 2.27
C ASP A 157 18.17 0.80 3.25
N LEU A 158 18.91 -0.30 2.99
CA LEU A 158 18.95 -1.45 3.90
C LEU A 158 19.65 -1.09 5.22
N GLU A 159 20.71 -0.32 5.16
CA GLU A 159 21.44 0.19 6.33
C GLU A 159 20.59 1.17 7.14
N ASP A 160 19.85 2.10 6.48
CA ASP A 160 18.87 2.99 7.15
C ASP A 160 17.76 2.19 7.82
N MET A 161 17.23 1.14 7.15
CA MET A 161 16.24 0.23 7.74
C MET A 161 16.79 -0.39 9.03
N GLU A 162 18.00 -0.95 9.01
CA GLU A 162 18.62 -1.54 10.19
C GLU A 162 18.79 -0.50 11.31
N GLN A 163 19.24 0.70 10.98
CA GLN A 163 19.37 1.79 11.95
C GLN A 163 18.03 2.16 12.60
N VAL A 164 16.95 2.20 11.82
CA VAL A 164 15.59 2.43 12.35
C VAL A 164 15.19 1.31 13.30
N LEU A 165 15.43 0.05 12.94
CA LEU A 165 15.12 -1.11 13.78
C LEU A 165 15.92 -1.15 15.09
N GLN A 166 17.14 -0.61 15.10
CA GLN A 166 17.97 -0.47 16.29
C GLN A 166 17.54 0.72 17.17
N THR A 167 17.05 1.78 16.56
CA THR A 167 16.71 3.04 17.24
C THR A 167 15.32 3.01 17.87
N TYR A 168 14.35 2.38 17.21
CA TYR A 168 12.95 2.40 17.62
C TYR A 168 12.45 1.01 18.04
N THR A 169 11.70 0.94 19.14
CA THR A 169 10.98 -0.28 19.50
C THR A 169 9.73 -0.40 18.64
N ILE A 170 9.78 -1.27 17.63
CA ILE A 170 8.68 -1.54 16.71
C ILE A 170 7.95 -2.80 17.19
N ARG A 171 6.67 -2.67 17.56
CA ARG A 171 5.81 -3.80 17.98
C ARG A 171 5.07 -4.45 16.83
N SER A 172 4.88 -3.72 15.74
CA SER A 172 4.21 -4.19 14.54
C SER A 172 5.06 -5.17 13.73
N GLN A 173 4.42 -5.89 12.80
CA GLN A 173 5.13 -6.71 11.84
C GLN A 173 5.97 -5.84 10.92
N VAL A 174 7.21 -6.25 10.65
CA VAL A 174 8.15 -5.51 9.78
C VAL A 174 8.32 -6.26 8.48
N TYR A 175 8.06 -5.57 7.37
CA TYR A 175 8.28 -6.08 6.02
C TYR A 175 9.30 -5.25 5.28
N VAL A 176 10.11 -5.90 4.44
CA VAL A 176 10.99 -5.25 3.48
C VAL A 176 10.70 -5.75 2.08
N SER A 177 10.53 -4.83 1.14
CA SER A 177 10.28 -5.10 -0.28
C SER A 177 11.28 -4.33 -1.14
N PRO A 178 11.74 -4.90 -2.28
CA PRO A 178 12.60 -4.18 -3.20
C PRO A 178 11.82 -3.13 -4.00
N VAL A 179 12.44 -1.99 -4.27
CA VAL A 179 12.01 -1.12 -5.38
C VAL A 179 12.22 -1.91 -6.68
N TYR A 180 11.14 -2.08 -7.43
CA TYR A 180 11.16 -2.89 -8.65
C TYR A 180 12.24 -2.40 -9.64
N GLY A 181 13.16 -3.29 -10.02
CA GLY A 181 14.25 -3.01 -10.95
C GLY A 181 15.42 -2.19 -10.40
N ALA A 182 15.40 -1.79 -9.11
CA ALA A 182 16.52 -1.01 -8.52
C ALA A 182 17.47 -1.87 -7.68
N ILE A 183 16.94 -2.87 -6.98
CA ILE A 183 17.71 -3.83 -6.18
C ILE A 183 17.14 -5.23 -6.36
N GLU A 184 18.00 -6.24 -6.38
CA GLU A 184 17.54 -7.62 -6.53
C GLU A 184 16.98 -8.17 -5.20
N PRO A 185 15.85 -8.90 -5.22
CA PRO A 185 15.29 -9.51 -4.00
C PRO A 185 16.29 -10.39 -3.23
N LYS A 186 17.24 -10.98 -3.92
CA LYS A 186 18.32 -11.80 -3.33
C LYS A 186 19.19 -10.98 -2.37
N GLU A 187 19.47 -9.72 -2.70
CA GLU A 187 20.28 -8.83 -1.86
C GLU A 187 19.60 -8.55 -0.51
N LEU A 188 18.26 -8.42 -0.50
CA LEU A 188 17.48 -8.28 0.73
C LEU A 188 17.60 -9.54 1.62
N VAL A 189 17.55 -10.72 0.99
CA VAL A 189 17.70 -12.02 1.70
C VAL A 189 19.08 -12.13 2.33
N GLU A 190 20.13 -11.80 1.57
CA GLU A 190 21.50 -11.84 2.03
C GLU A 190 21.72 -10.85 3.18
N PHE A 191 21.27 -9.61 3.04
CA PHE A 191 21.37 -8.59 4.08
C PHE A 191 20.66 -9.01 5.39
N VAL A 192 19.39 -9.41 5.31
CA VAL A 192 18.59 -9.82 6.49
C VAL A 192 19.24 -11.02 7.19
N ARG A 193 19.76 -11.99 6.44
CA ARG A 193 20.47 -13.15 6.99
C ARG A 193 21.78 -12.74 7.69
N ASP A 194 22.62 -11.96 7.02
CA ASP A 194 23.97 -11.64 7.47
C ASP A 194 23.94 -10.69 8.69
N HIS A 195 22.94 -9.79 8.75
CA HIS A 195 22.67 -8.89 9.87
C HIS A 195 21.76 -9.52 10.95
N LYS A 196 21.30 -10.77 10.75
CA LYS A 196 20.45 -11.53 11.71
C LYS A 196 19.17 -10.80 12.11
N LEU A 197 18.52 -10.13 11.19
CA LEU A 197 17.31 -9.36 11.43
C LEU A 197 16.06 -10.26 11.48
N ALA A 198 15.96 -11.09 12.52
CA ALA A 198 14.94 -12.14 12.66
C ALA A 198 13.49 -11.61 12.68
N GLN A 199 13.28 -10.33 13.00
CA GLN A 199 11.96 -9.68 13.01
C GLN A 199 11.51 -9.19 11.63
N VAL A 200 12.38 -9.23 10.60
CA VAL A 200 12.08 -8.71 9.25
C VAL A 200 11.56 -9.82 8.36
N CYS A 201 10.39 -9.63 7.79
CA CYS A 201 9.80 -10.47 6.77
C CYS A 201 10.11 -9.89 5.38
N ILE A 202 10.79 -10.67 4.54
CA ILE A 202 11.09 -10.28 3.16
C ILE A 202 9.88 -10.59 2.29
N GLN A 203 9.48 -9.62 1.47
CA GLN A 203 8.31 -9.75 0.61
C GLN A 203 8.60 -9.16 -0.78
N VAL A 204 8.09 -9.80 -1.81
CA VAL A 204 8.04 -9.24 -3.16
C VAL A 204 6.65 -8.70 -3.44
N GLN A 205 6.56 -7.73 -4.35
CA GLN A 205 5.30 -7.13 -4.76
C GLN A 205 4.54 -8.11 -5.66
N LEU A 206 3.64 -8.92 -5.07
CA LEU A 206 2.95 -10.02 -5.75
C LEU A 206 2.19 -9.54 -7.00
N HIS A 207 1.59 -8.35 -6.95
CA HIS A 207 0.88 -7.78 -8.10
C HIS A 207 1.80 -7.51 -9.30
N LYS A 208 3.09 -7.21 -9.10
CA LYS A 208 4.09 -7.03 -10.17
C LYS A 208 4.60 -8.35 -10.76
N ILE A 209 4.31 -9.47 -10.11
CA ILE A 209 4.61 -10.81 -10.63
C ILE A 209 3.43 -11.33 -11.46
N ILE A 210 2.19 -11.02 -11.03
CA ILE A 210 0.98 -11.54 -11.65
C ILE A 210 0.60 -10.74 -12.90
N TRP A 211 0.79 -9.41 -12.85
CA TRP A 211 0.43 -8.50 -13.94
C TRP A 211 1.65 -7.74 -14.45
N ASP A 212 1.48 -7.05 -15.56
CA ASP A 212 2.46 -6.09 -16.05
C ASP A 212 2.75 -5.06 -14.94
N PRO A 213 4.02 -4.85 -14.56
CA PRO A 213 4.41 -3.90 -13.51
C PRO A 213 3.90 -2.46 -13.71
N GLU A 214 3.64 -2.07 -14.97
CA GLU A 214 3.09 -0.76 -15.32
C GLU A 214 1.55 -0.72 -15.37
N MET A 215 0.88 -1.86 -15.10
CA MET A 215 -0.58 -1.93 -15.11
C MET A 215 -1.17 -1.07 -13.99
N ARG A 216 -2.14 -0.22 -14.34
CA ARG A 216 -2.87 0.65 -13.42
C ARG A 216 -4.30 0.14 -13.22
N GLY A 217 -4.82 0.27 -12.00
CA GLY A 217 -6.17 -0.15 -11.63
C GLY A 217 -6.31 -1.66 -11.67
N GLY A 218 -6.93 -2.28 -10.68
CA GLY A 218 -7.12 -3.74 -10.63
C GLY A 218 -7.72 -4.34 -11.91
N VAL A 219 -7.96 -5.63 -11.91
CA VAL A 219 -8.62 -6.33 -13.01
C VAL A 219 -9.88 -5.56 -13.42
N LYS A 220 -9.86 -4.93 -14.61
CA LYS A 220 -11.04 -4.24 -15.14
C LYS A 220 -12.22 -5.21 -15.09
N LYS A 221 -13.26 -4.87 -14.34
CA LYS A 221 -14.54 -5.60 -14.39
C LYS A 221 -14.92 -5.80 -15.84
N GLY A 222 -15.15 -7.05 -16.21
CA GLY A 222 -15.33 -7.53 -17.55
C GLY A 222 -16.17 -6.63 -18.42
N LEU A 223 -15.70 -6.48 -19.62
CA LEU A 223 -16.46 -6.04 -20.77
C LEU A 223 -17.85 -6.71 -20.76
N LEU A 224 -18.87 -5.92 -20.99
CA LEU A 224 -20.21 -6.41 -21.28
C LEU A 224 -20.15 -7.54 -22.32
N PRO A 225 -21.05 -8.53 -22.32
CA PRO A 225 -21.03 -9.63 -23.27
C PRO A 225 -20.98 -9.08 -24.72
N GLY A 226 -19.87 -9.32 -25.41
CA GLY A 226 -19.64 -8.87 -26.78
C GLY A 226 -18.31 -8.15 -27.07
N GLN A 227 -17.53 -7.77 -26.06
CA GLN A 227 -16.19 -7.22 -26.25
C GLN A 227 -15.12 -8.28 -25.92
N GLN A 228 -14.37 -8.69 -26.93
CA GLN A 228 -13.29 -9.66 -26.79
C GLN A 228 -12.17 -9.06 -25.89
N SER A 229 -11.88 -9.74 -24.78
CA SER A 229 -10.69 -9.45 -23.99
C SER A 229 -9.45 -9.87 -24.78
N LEU A 230 -8.60 -8.91 -25.09
CA LEU A 230 -7.22 -9.24 -25.45
C LEU A 230 -6.51 -9.71 -24.16
N PHE A 231 -6.61 -11.00 -23.89
CA PHE A 231 -5.68 -11.67 -23.00
C PHE A 231 -4.32 -11.65 -23.70
N VAL A 232 -3.44 -10.77 -23.27
CA VAL A 232 -2.02 -10.97 -23.56
C VAL A 232 -1.61 -12.17 -22.70
N THR A 233 -1.51 -13.33 -23.34
CA THR A 233 -0.91 -14.52 -22.75
C THR A 233 0.56 -14.22 -22.55
N GLY A 234 0.91 -13.79 -21.33
CA GLY A 234 2.29 -13.69 -20.90
C GLY A 234 2.90 -15.09 -20.94
N HIS A 235 3.68 -15.36 -21.96
CA HIS A 235 4.55 -16.53 -21.97
C HIS A 235 5.60 -16.33 -20.90
N TRP A 236 5.51 -17.11 -19.84
CA TRP A 236 6.58 -17.29 -18.89
C TRP A 236 7.75 -17.99 -19.60
N PRO A 237 8.91 -17.36 -19.78
CA PRO A 237 10.05 -18.02 -20.41
C PRO A 237 10.66 -19.01 -19.41
N MET A 238 10.19 -20.26 -19.47
CA MET A 238 10.93 -21.37 -18.90
C MET A 238 12.03 -21.74 -19.90
N GLU A 239 13.16 -21.09 -19.86
CA GLU A 239 14.37 -21.63 -20.50
C GLU A 239 14.79 -22.90 -19.76
N ARG A 240 14.48 -24.03 -20.38
CA ARG A 240 15.09 -25.30 -19.99
C ARG A 240 16.51 -25.30 -20.55
N THR A 241 17.47 -24.98 -19.73
CA THR A 241 18.86 -25.36 -20.03
C THR A 241 18.95 -26.89 -20.04
N ARG A 242 19.02 -27.47 -21.25
CA ARG A 242 19.56 -28.82 -21.45
C ARG A 242 21.07 -28.71 -21.46
N GLY A 243 21.71 -29.46 -20.61
CA GLY A 243 23.14 -29.69 -20.58
C GLY A 243 23.47 -30.59 -19.42
#